data_499caf5accbf311da9e36d690f83119d
#
_entry.id   499caf5accbf311da9e36d690f83119d
#
_cell.length_a   1.000
_cell.length_b   1.000
_cell.length_c   1.000
_cell.angle_alpha   90.00
_cell.angle_beta   90.00
_cell.angle_gamma   90.00
#
_symmetry.space_group_name_H-M   'P 1'
#
loop_
_entity.id
_entity.type
_entity.pdbx_description
1 polymer ?
#
loop_
_entity_poly.entity_id
_entity_poly.type
_entity_poly.pdbx_seq_one_letter_code
_entity_poly.pdbx_strand_id
1 'polypeptide(L)'
;LMLGLTGEGTRGLFNLGSQASFLAGNAGIVTLTVSGSRDDQEGTGYAGTMSYGYQGKTINGSFYLRDFSEHYTTISNRNTTERIKYQAGAGTGFFAGRLGSLSLDFSASETYGAQVEKSVKATFSRNLTPQLQVTTSLGKTMGSEGSYTFFVGMNYYPGKDKFVSARYDKAGSVNTETIQVQKNQPVGEGLGYSAMVARSELPSGEAYSLNPMLQYNSPYNILRGDYHQTYTEGISSESAQLYLSGAVVYAGNVVGFMRPVTDSFSLVKVEDIEGVRVYNSNQEVGRTNSSGVAFIPNMNSYYENQISINDKDVPMDYSLSSVAEFVSPPFRSGSCIVFEARRLQYITGMLKLNSGAYLEPAEYVEVKMKVGDKEITFPTGRGGEFSFENLIPGEQGQPEHRNCSSLTRKDISPVIKAGRYTTSFEYKGIQCTFDLVIPETKETIIDLGDVTCEGGISQK
;
A
#
# COMPACT_ATOMS: atom_id res chain seq x y z
N LEU A 1 14.30 -28.08 4.91
CA LEU A 1 15.03 -27.98 6.16
C LEU A 1 15.50 -26.56 6.37
N MET A 2 15.16 -25.98 7.53
CA MET A 2 15.68 -24.69 7.99
C MET A 2 16.40 -24.92 9.31
N LEU A 3 17.59 -24.38 9.44
CA LEU A 3 18.37 -24.44 10.68
C LEU A 3 18.59 -23.00 11.18
N GLY A 4 18.43 -22.78 12.48
CA GLY A 4 18.65 -21.50 13.13
C GLY A 4 19.49 -21.66 14.40
N LEU A 5 20.30 -20.66 14.70
CA LEU A 5 21.01 -20.50 15.96
C LEU A 5 20.55 -19.21 16.61
N THR A 6 20.31 -19.25 17.90
CA THR A 6 19.92 -18.08 18.71
C THR A 6 20.83 -17.99 19.91
N GLY A 7 21.22 -16.79 20.28
CA GLY A 7 22.00 -16.54 21.49
C GLY A 7 21.55 -15.24 22.13
N GLU A 8 21.45 -15.25 23.44
CA GLU A 8 21.24 -14.04 24.24
C GLU A 8 22.20 -14.03 25.42
N GLY A 9 22.58 -12.86 25.87
CA GLY A 9 23.48 -12.75 27.01
C GLY A 9 23.46 -11.37 27.63
N THR A 10 23.69 -11.37 28.94
CA THR A 10 23.92 -10.16 29.74
C THR A 10 24.95 -10.49 30.81
N ARG A 11 25.32 -9.54 31.65
CA ARG A 11 26.28 -9.78 32.72
C ARG A 11 25.80 -10.91 33.64
N GLY A 12 26.54 -12.02 33.67
CA GLY A 12 26.24 -13.19 34.48
C GLY A 12 25.17 -14.14 33.92
N LEU A 13 24.65 -13.91 32.70
CA LEU A 13 23.74 -14.81 32.01
C LEU A 13 24.18 -15.02 30.55
N PHE A 14 24.21 -16.30 30.15
CA PHE A 14 24.42 -16.67 28.75
C PHE A 14 23.42 -17.78 28.37
N ASN A 15 22.77 -17.64 27.23
CA ASN A 15 21.84 -18.62 26.68
C ASN A 15 22.18 -18.89 25.23
N LEU A 16 22.20 -20.14 24.81
CA LEU A 16 22.43 -20.58 23.44
C LEU A 16 21.37 -21.61 23.04
N GLY A 17 20.77 -21.42 21.90
CA GLY A 17 19.75 -22.32 21.36
C GLY A 17 19.99 -22.64 19.88
N SER A 18 19.48 -23.81 19.48
CA SER A 18 19.40 -24.23 18.09
C SER A 18 17.98 -24.64 17.74
N GLN A 19 17.59 -24.37 16.50
CA GLN A 19 16.29 -24.71 15.95
C GLN A 19 16.45 -25.45 14.64
N ALA A 20 15.64 -26.47 14.42
CA ALA A 20 15.50 -27.18 13.17
C ALA A 20 14.03 -27.26 12.78
N SER A 21 13.69 -26.84 11.57
CA SER A 21 12.34 -26.95 11.01
C SER A 21 12.35 -27.82 9.76
N PHE A 22 11.44 -28.78 9.72
CA PHE A 22 11.31 -29.76 8.65
C PHE A 22 9.94 -29.61 8.00
N LEU A 23 9.92 -29.45 6.68
CA LEU A 23 8.70 -29.53 5.88
C LEU A 23 8.47 -31.03 5.56
N ALA A 24 7.39 -31.61 6.08
CA ALA A 24 6.98 -32.99 5.80
C ALA A 24 6.08 -33.07 4.56
N GLY A 25 6.46 -32.45 3.47
CA GLY A 25 5.66 -32.36 2.24
C GLY A 25 4.28 -31.74 2.53
N ASN A 26 3.22 -32.42 2.11
CA ASN A 26 1.84 -31.99 2.35
C ASN A 26 1.33 -32.31 3.78
N ALA A 27 2.13 -32.98 4.60
CA ALA A 27 1.75 -33.36 5.96
C ALA A 27 2.04 -32.28 7.00
N GLY A 28 2.63 -31.15 6.62
CA GLY A 28 2.85 -30.02 7.53
C GLY A 28 4.30 -29.76 7.89
N ILE A 29 4.51 -28.99 8.97
CA ILE A 29 5.83 -28.54 9.42
C ILE A 29 6.05 -29.03 10.85
N VAL A 30 7.22 -29.62 11.08
CA VAL A 30 7.72 -29.95 12.42
C VAL A 30 8.87 -29.01 12.75
N THR A 31 8.85 -28.41 13.92
CA THR A 31 9.94 -27.59 14.45
C THR A 31 10.42 -28.12 15.78
N LEU A 32 11.72 -28.29 15.93
CA LEU A 32 12.39 -28.67 17.13
C LEU A 32 13.35 -27.57 17.57
N THR A 33 13.31 -27.18 18.83
CA THR A 33 14.24 -26.22 19.43
C THR A 33 14.83 -26.79 20.70
N VAL A 34 16.12 -26.63 20.87
CA VAL A 34 16.83 -26.98 22.09
C VAL A 34 17.70 -25.81 22.49
N SER A 35 17.66 -25.43 23.77
CA SER A 35 18.49 -24.34 24.29
C SER A 35 19.05 -24.69 25.66
N GLY A 36 20.22 -24.14 25.96
CA GLY A 36 20.86 -24.21 27.25
C GLY A 36 21.18 -22.84 27.80
N SER A 37 21.00 -22.66 29.10
CA SER A 37 21.34 -21.41 29.79
C SER A 37 22.35 -21.65 30.89
N ARG A 38 23.17 -20.62 31.15
CA ARG A 38 24.05 -20.57 32.34
C ARG A 38 23.90 -19.17 32.97
N ASP A 39 23.49 -19.17 34.22
CA ASP A 39 23.31 -17.98 35.04
C ASP A 39 24.15 -18.11 36.33
N ASP A 40 24.81 -17.04 36.75
CA ASP A 40 25.69 -17.01 37.91
C ASP A 40 24.92 -17.20 39.24
N GLN A 41 23.60 -16.91 39.25
CA GLN A 41 22.73 -17.04 40.42
C GLN A 41 21.94 -18.34 40.42
N GLU A 42 21.38 -18.69 39.23
CA GLU A 42 20.43 -19.80 39.09
C GLU A 42 21.10 -21.11 38.63
N GLY A 43 22.33 -21.04 38.11
CA GLY A 43 23.05 -22.21 37.64
C GLY A 43 22.85 -22.52 36.17
N THR A 44 22.88 -23.79 35.81
CA THR A 44 22.75 -24.27 34.43
C THR A 44 21.40 -24.91 34.21
N GLY A 45 20.73 -24.48 33.12
CA GLY A 45 19.43 -25.01 32.74
C GLY A 45 19.32 -25.35 31.26
N TYR A 46 18.28 -26.09 30.91
CA TYR A 46 17.94 -26.43 29.52
C TYR A 46 16.47 -26.25 29.24
N ALA A 47 16.14 -26.05 27.96
CA ALA A 47 14.77 -26.04 27.45
C ALA A 47 14.69 -26.79 26.13
N GLY A 48 13.59 -27.50 25.93
CA GLY A 48 13.25 -28.20 24.71
C GLY A 48 11.86 -27.81 24.22
N THR A 49 11.72 -27.59 22.93
CA THR A 49 10.41 -27.32 22.30
C THR A 49 10.23 -28.19 21.07
N MET A 50 9.10 -28.84 20.97
CA MET A 50 8.62 -29.51 19.76
C MET A 50 7.30 -28.89 19.34
N SER A 51 7.16 -28.55 18.09
CA SER A 51 5.88 -28.11 17.52
C SER A 51 5.63 -28.76 16.17
N TYR A 52 4.35 -28.99 15.88
CA TYR A 52 3.84 -29.50 14.63
C TYR A 52 2.67 -28.62 14.18
N GLY A 53 2.62 -28.28 12.90
CA GLY A 53 1.53 -27.56 12.30
C GLY A 53 1.16 -28.15 10.96
N TYR A 54 -0.14 -28.40 10.78
CA TYR A 54 -0.74 -28.83 9.51
C TYR A 54 -1.83 -27.84 9.11
N GLN A 55 -1.82 -27.42 7.84
CA GLN A 55 -2.82 -26.54 7.29
C GLN A 55 -3.36 -27.10 5.99
N GLY A 56 -4.56 -27.64 6.04
CA GLY A 56 -5.32 -28.13 4.89
C GLY A 56 -6.50 -27.23 4.54
N LYS A 57 -7.19 -27.53 3.45
CA LYS A 57 -8.35 -26.76 2.98
C LYS A 57 -9.57 -26.89 3.90
N THR A 58 -9.76 -28.05 4.50
CA THR A 58 -10.92 -28.40 5.34
C THR A 58 -10.57 -28.59 6.79
N ILE A 59 -9.36 -29.06 7.06
CA ILE A 59 -8.89 -29.38 8.42
C ILE A 59 -7.53 -28.73 8.61
N ASN A 60 -7.32 -28.12 9.76
CA ASN A 60 -6.01 -27.76 10.27
C ASN A 60 -5.73 -28.46 11.60
N GLY A 61 -4.48 -28.54 11.98
CA GLY A 61 -4.09 -29.11 13.26
C GLY A 61 -2.77 -28.53 13.72
N SER A 62 -2.63 -28.40 15.03
CA SER A 62 -1.39 -27.97 15.66
C SER A 62 -1.15 -28.76 16.94
N PHE A 63 0.12 -28.95 17.26
CA PHE A 63 0.57 -29.51 18.50
C PHE A 63 1.85 -28.81 18.93
N TYR A 64 2.02 -28.59 20.24
CA TYR A 64 3.29 -28.17 20.79
C TYR A 64 3.53 -28.80 22.16
N LEU A 65 4.80 -29.02 22.44
CA LEU A 65 5.32 -29.44 23.75
C LEU A 65 6.55 -28.60 24.04
N ARG A 66 6.60 -27.99 25.22
CA ARG A 66 7.74 -27.26 25.75
C ARG A 66 8.07 -27.78 27.10
N ASP A 67 9.34 -28.06 27.34
CA ASP A 67 9.87 -28.54 28.62
C ASP A 67 11.03 -27.64 29.03
N PHE A 68 11.07 -27.30 30.31
CA PHE A 68 12.06 -26.40 30.89
C PHE A 68 12.60 -26.99 32.19
N SER A 69 13.90 -27.03 32.33
CA SER A 69 14.48 -27.33 33.64
C SER A 69 14.27 -26.15 34.59
N GLU A 70 14.26 -26.44 35.89
CA GLU A 70 14.03 -25.45 36.96
C GLU A 70 15.00 -24.24 36.88
N HIS A 71 16.25 -24.53 36.51
CA HIS A 71 17.30 -23.51 36.40
C HIS A 71 17.43 -22.85 35.00
N TYR A 72 16.51 -23.18 34.08
CA TYR A 72 16.55 -22.55 32.76
C TYR A 72 16.20 -21.07 32.85
N THR A 73 17.15 -20.21 32.44
CA THR A 73 17.07 -18.75 32.62
C THR A 73 17.26 -18.05 31.28
N THR A 74 16.41 -17.08 31.03
CA THR A 74 16.49 -16.12 29.88
C THR A 74 16.56 -14.72 30.46
N ILE A 75 16.89 -13.72 29.61
CA ILE A 75 16.89 -12.31 30.04
C ILE A 75 15.51 -11.92 30.59
N SER A 76 14.43 -12.44 29.99
CA SER A 76 13.06 -12.09 30.37
C SER A 76 12.56 -12.76 31.65
N ASN A 77 13.07 -13.97 32.02
CA ASN A 77 12.59 -14.72 33.18
C ASN A 77 13.59 -14.75 34.36
N ARG A 78 14.71 -14.03 34.28
CA ARG A 78 15.79 -14.05 35.26
C ARG A 78 15.32 -13.71 36.68
N ASN A 79 14.36 -12.81 36.80
CA ASN A 79 13.85 -12.34 38.09
C ASN A 79 12.45 -12.87 38.42
N THR A 80 11.98 -13.90 37.71
CA THR A 80 10.64 -14.49 37.92
C THR A 80 10.72 -15.61 38.93
N THR A 81 9.89 -15.56 39.96
CA THR A 81 9.78 -16.62 40.98
C THR A 81 8.97 -17.81 40.49
N GLU A 82 8.01 -17.56 39.59
CA GLU A 82 7.19 -18.62 39.00
C GLU A 82 7.85 -19.14 37.72
N ARG A 83 8.35 -20.36 37.76
CA ARG A 83 9.05 -20.99 36.63
C ARG A 83 8.21 -22.08 36.02
N ILE A 84 7.95 -21.98 34.73
CA ILE A 84 7.22 -22.99 33.98
C ILE A 84 8.08 -24.25 33.89
N LYS A 85 7.52 -25.39 34.21
CA LYS A 85 8.13 -26.71 34.06
C LYS A 85 7.84 -27.29 32.68
N TYR A 86 6.56 -27.33 32.28
CA TYR A 86 6.20 -27.71 30.94
C TYR A 86 4.93 -27.00 30.46
N GLN A 87 4.80 -26.93 29.12
CA GLN A 87 3.58 -26.51 28.44
C GLN A 87 3.32 -27.46 27.27
N ALA A 88 2.11 -27.97 27.16
CA ALA A 88 1.67 -28.77 26.03
C ALA A 88 0.35 -28.23 25.48
N GLY A 89 0.16 -28.32 24.18
CA GLY A 89 -1.11 -27.99 23.61
C GLY A 89 -1.35 -28.69 22.28
N ALA A 90 -2.61 -28.92 21.99
CA ALA A 90 -3.07 -29.47 20.72
C ALA A 90 -4.33 -28.72 20.28
N GLY A 91 -4.41 -28.39 19.01
CA GLY A 91 -5.56 -27.73 18.42
C GLY A 91 -5.94 -28.36 17.09
N THR A 92 -7.22 -28.38 16.80
CA THR A 92 -7.73 -28.78 15.49
C THR A 92 -8.86 -27.85 15.06
N GLY A 93 -8.90 -27.53 13.77
CA GLY A 93 -9.94 -26.70 13.17
C GLY A 93 -10.55 -27.37 11.94
N PHE A 94 -11.85 -27.24 11.83
CA PHE A 94 -12.66 -27.78 10.73
C PHE A 94 -13.35 -26.64 9.99
N PHE A 95 -13.17 -26.56 8.67
CA PHE A 95 -13.78 -25.57 7.83
C PHE A 95 -14.89 -26.23 6.99
N ALA A 96 -16.13 -25.87 7.27
CA ALA A 96 -17.32 -26.40 6.59
C ALA A 96 -17.93 -25.39 5.61
N GLY A 97 -17.11 -24.56 4.96
CA GLY A 97 -17.56 -23.58 3.97
C GLY A 97 -18.61 -22.62 4.54
N ARG A 98 -19.81 -22.61 3.98
CA ARG A 98 -20.90 -21.72 4.42
C ARG A 98 -21.44 -22.02 5.83
N LEU A 99 -21.20 -23.22 6.37
CA LEU A 99 -21.63 -23.56 7.72
C LEU A 99 -20.74 -22.94 8.79
N GLY A 100 -19.54 -22.47 8.42
CA GLY A 100 -18.59 -21.85 9.33
C GLY A 100 -17.38 -22.71 9.65
N SER A 101 -16.68 -22.39 10.73
CA SER A 101 -15.51 -23.10 11.23
C SER A 101 -15.71 -23.47 12.69
N LEU A 102 -15.23 -24.63 13.08
CA LEU A 102 -15.16 -25.10 14.45
C LEU A 102 -13.70 -25.38 14.79
N SER A 103 -13.20 -24.84 15.89
CA SER A 103 -11.90 -25.24 16.47
C SER A 103 -12.08 -25.83 17.85
N LEU A 104 -11.20 -26.79 18.15
CA LEU A 104 -11.05 -27.42 19.46
C LEU A 104 -9.60 -27.29 19.87
N ASP A 105 -9.38 -26.68 21.02
CA ASP A 105 -8.05 -26.43 21.57
C ASP A 105 -7.94 -27.06 22.97
N PHE A 106 -6.84 -27.72 23.21
CA PHE A 106 -6.47 -28.28 24.48
C PHE A 106 -5.10 -27.73 24.87
N SER A 107 -4.94 -27.36 26.15
CA SER A 107 -3.63 -27.03 26.70
C SER A 107 -3.45 -27.57 28.11
N ALA A 108 -2.19 -27.81 28.47
CA ALA A 108 -1.78 -28.16 29.81
C ALA A 108 -0.47 -27.44 30.15
N SER A 109 -0.37 -26.89 31.35
CA SER A 109 0.85 -26.25 31.83
C SER A 109 1.09 -26.62 33.31
N GLU A 110 2.35 -26.74 33.69
CA GLU A 110 2.79 -26.92 35.06
C GLU A 110 3.89 -25.90 35.37
N THR A 111 3.76 -25.23 36.48
CA THR A 111 4.80 -24.37 37.06
C THR A 111 5.45 -25.09 38.20
N TYR A 112 6.76 -24.98 38.41
CA TYR A 112 7.46 -25.60 39.51
C TYR A 112 6.83 -25.21 40.85
N GLY A 113 6.47 -26.22 41.65
CA GLY A 113 5.79 -26.01 42.93
C GLY A 113 4.29 -25.75 42.87
N ALA A 114 3.68 -25.73 41.69
CA ALA A 114 2.25 -25.53 41.50
C ALA A 114 1.56 -26.76 40.89
N GLN A 115 0.22 -26.77 40.96
CA GLN A 115 -0.58 -27.82 40.32
C GLN A 115 -0.66 -27.64 38.80
N VAL A 116 -0.86 -28.78 38.12
CA VAL A 116 -1.06 -28.78 36.66
C VAL A 116 -2.38 -28.08 36.33
N GLU A 117 -2.29 -27.05 35.49
CA GLU A 117 -3.45 -26.39 34.86
C GLU A 117 -3.73 -27.01 33.50
N LYS A 118 -4.98 -27.38 33.26
CA LYS A 118 -5.45 -27.91 31.97
C LYS A 118 -6.57 -27.04 31.43
N SER A 119 -6.61 -26.77 30.14
CA SER A 119 -7.75 -26.10 29.55
C SER A 119 -8.25 -26.80 28.28
N VAL A 120 -9.55 -26.73 28.07
CA VAL A 120 -10.22 -27.18 26.86
C VAL A 120 -11.08 -26.01 26.36
N LYS A 121 -11.00 -25.68 25.08
CA LYS A 121 -11.78 -24.61 24.46
C LYS A 121 -12.34 -25.07 23.12
N ALA A 122 -13.61 -24.84 22.89
CA ALA A 122 -14.26 -25.00 21.59
C ALA A 122 -14.65 -23.63 21.09
N THR A 123 -14.35 -23.31 19.83
CA THR A 123 -14.72 -22.06 19.20
C THR A 123 -15.43 -22.32 17.88
N PHE A 124 -16.60 -21.72 17.71
CA PHE A 124 -17.35 -21.74 16.47
C PHE A 124 -17.40 -20.33 15.88
N SER A 125 -17.14 -20.18 14.58
CA SER A 125 -17.22 -18.93 13.85
C SER A 125 -17.96 -19.10 12.53
N ARG A 126 -18.87 -18.18 12.23
CA ARG A 126 -19.65 -18.20 10.99
C ARG A 126 -19.90 -16.81 10.47
N ASN A 127 -19.77 -16.63 9.15
CA ASN A 127 -20.25 -15.46 8.46
C ASN A 127 -21.74 -15.66 8.16
N LEU A 128 -22.61 -14.89 8.84
CA LEU A 128 -24.06 -14.89 8.60
C LEU A 128 -24.40 -14.19 7.28
N THR A 129 -23.66 -13.10 6.99
CA THR A 129 -23.66 -12.41 5.71
C THR A 129 -22.22 -12.12 5.31
N PRO A 130 -21.91 -11.65 4.09
CA PRO A 130 -20.57 -11.19 3.73
C PRO A 130 -19.99 -10.12 4.65
N GLN A 131 -20.85 -9.39 5.37
CA GLN A 131 -20.48 -8.27 6.22
C GLN A 131 -20.60 -8.58 7.72
N LEU A 132 -21.30 -9.66 8.10
CA LEU A 132 -21.57 -10.00 9.50
C LEU A 132 -21.00 -11.35 9.87
N GLN A 133 -20.08 -11.36 10.81
CA GLN A 133 -19.48 -12.55 11.40
C GLN A 133 -19.90 -12.69 12.86
N VAL A 134 -20.23 -13.89 13.26
CA VAL A 134 -20.47 -14.27 14.67
C VAL A 134 -19.47 -15.31 15.09
N THR A 135 -18.89 -15.14 16.26
CA THR A 135 -17.97 -16.08 16.88
C THR A 135 -18.44 -16.38 18.31
N THR A 136 -18.47 -17.64 18.68
CA THR A 136 -18.75 -18.06 20.05
C THR A 136 -17.73 -19.08 20.52
N SER A 137 -17.33 -19.03 21.78
CA SER A 137 -16.47 -20.05 22.35
C SER A 137 -16.90 -20.43 23.77
N LEU A 138 -16.64 -21.69 24.08
CA LEU A 138 -16.81 -22.29 25.42
C LEU A 138 -15.49 -22.91 25.83
N GLY A 139 -15.08 -22.66 27.04
CA GLY A 139 -13.86 -23.23 27.58
C GLY A 139 -14.01 -23.62 29.06
N LYS A 140 -13.17 -24.52 29.48
CA LYS A 140 -13.03 -24.91 30.88
C LYS A 140 -11.55 -25.03 31.22
N THR A 141 -11.14 -24.32 32.26
CA THR A 141 -9.83 -24.48 32.90
C THR A 141 -10.00 -25.36 34.15
N MET A 142 -9.12 -26.27 34.32
CA MET A 142 -9.07 -27.23 35.45
C MET A 142 -7.69 -27.09 36.10
N GLY A 143 -7.66 -26.96 37.40
CA GLY A 143 -6.45 -26.74 38.21
C GLY A 143 -6.83 -26.17 39.56
N SER A 144 -5.95 -25.42 40.21
CA SER A 144 -6.15 -24.84 41.54
C SER A 144 -7.35 -23.89 41.58
N GLU A 145 -7.59 -23.13 40.48
CA GLU A 145 -8.71 -22.20 40.32
C GLU A 145 -9.50 -22.51 39.03
N GLY A 146 -10.13 -23.69 38.99
CA GLY A 146 -10.88 -24.13 37.83
C GLY A 146 -12.01 -23.16 37.49
N SER A 147 -12.07 -22.70 36.24
CA SER A 147 -13.05 -21.75 35.77
C SER A 147 -13.66 -22.14 34.43
N TYR A 148 -14.88 -21.66 34.16
CA TYR A 148 -15.49 -21.71 32.83
C TYR A 148 -15.28 -20.39 32.14
N THR A 149 -15.04 -20.44 30.82
CA THR A 149 -14.98 -19.28 29.94
C THR A 149 -16.08 -19.37 28.89
N PHE A 150 -16.73 -18.29 28.66
CA PHE A 150 -17.73 -18.13 27.60
C PHE A 150 -17.47 -16.86 26.85
N PHE A 151 -17.54 -16.91 25.54
CA PHE A 151 -17.37 -15.77 24.66
C PHE A 151 -18.43 -15.78 23.57
N VAL A 152 -19.01 -14.61 23.31
CA VAL A 152 -19.83 -14.32 22.13
C VAL A 152 -19.37 -12.98 21.55
N GLY A 153 -19.05 -12.97 20.26
CA GLY A 153 -18.65 -11.78 19.53
C GLY A 153 -19.39 -11.68 18.21
N MET A 154 -19.76 -10.46 17.86
CA MET A 154 -20.32 -10.10 16.57
C MET A 154 -19.43 -9.04 15.94
N ASN A 155 -19.02 -9.25 14.69
CA ASN A 155 -18.25 -8.30 13.90
C ASN A 155 -19.05 -7.92 12.66
N TYR A 156 -19.29 -6.64 12.48
CA TYR A 156 -20.00 -6.09 11.33
C TYR A 156 -19.08 -5.14 10.54
N TYR A 157 -18.98 -5.38 9.23
CA TYR A 157 -18.14 -4.63 8.29
C TYR A 157 -19.02 -3.86 7.30
N PRO A 158 -19.51 -2.64 7.64
CA PRO A 158 -20.38 -1.86 6.75
C PRO A 158 -19.67 -1.33 5.50
N GLY A 159 -18.35 -1.43 5.44
CA GLY A 159 -17.51 -1.04 4.32
C GLY A 159 -16.12 -1.64 4.43
N LYS A 160 -15.25 -1.33 3.46
CA LYS A 160 -13.87 -1.86 3.44
C LYS A 160 -12.98 -1.29 4.56
N ASP A 161 -13.32 -0.10 5.04
CA ASP A 161 -12.56 0.69 6.01
C ASP A 161 -13.24 0.80 7.38
N LYS A 162 -14.46 0.24 7.54
CA LYS A 162 -15.26 0.37 8.74
C LYS A 162 -15.52 -0.97 9.41
N PHE A 163 -15.54 -0.95 10.72
CA PHE A 163 -15.73 -2.12 11.55
C PHE A 163 -16.51 -1.73 12.81
N VAL A 164 -17.47 -2.57 13.17
CA VAL A 164 -18.23 -2.47 14.41
C VAL A 164 -18.18 -3.84 15.06
N SER A 165 -17.83 -3.92 16.34
CA SER A 165 -17.90 -5.15 17.10
C SER A 165 -18.65 -4.97 18.39
N ALA A 166 -19.37 -6.02 18.78
CA ALA A 166 -19.92 -6.19 20.10
C ALA A 166 -19.53 -7.57 20.63
N ARG A 167 -19.03 -7.64 21.85
CA ARG A 167 -18.60 -8.89 22.44
C ARG A 167 -18.96 -8.94 23.92
N TYR A 168 -19.20 -10.17 24.37
CA TYR A 168 -19.39 -10.52 25.76
C TYR A 168 -18.40 -11.62 26.09
N ASP A 169 -17.61 -11.41 27.13
CA ASP A 169 -16.60 -12.33 27.65
C ASP A 169 -16.92 -12.67 29.09
N LYS A 170 -16.95 -13.96 29.43
CA LYS A 170 -17.04 -14.43 30.81
C LYS A 170 -15.86 -15.35 31.12
N ALA A 171 -15.11 -15.03 32.16
CA ALA A 171 -14.00 -15.81 32.64
C ALA A 171 -14.09 -15.96 34.18
N GLY A 172 -14.54 -17.12 34.64
CA GLY A 172 -14.82 -17.33 36.07
C GLY A 172 -15.89 -16.38 36.60
N SER A 173 -15.51 -15.54 37.56
CA SER A 173 -16.36 -14.51 38.17
C SER A 173 -16.34 -13.15 37.46
N VAL A 174 -15.53 -12.99 36.41
CA VAL A 174 -15.41 -11.75 35.66
C VAL A 174 -16.25 -11.82 34.40
N ASN A 175 -17.12 -10.84 34.19
CA ASN A 175 -17.87 -10.64 32.96
C ASN A 175 -17.42 -9.32 32.32
N THR A 176 -17.20 -9.30 31.01
CA THR A 176 -16.83 -8.08 30.28
C THR A 176 -17.68 -7.94 29.03
N GLU A 177 -18.31 -6.79 28.90
CA GLU A 177 -19.05 -6.36 27.71
C GLU A 177 -18.25 -5.30 27.01
N THR A 178 -18.07 -5.41 25.68
CA THR A 178 -17.31 -4.43 24.90
C THR A 178 -18.04 -4.12 23.62
N ILE A 179 -18.14 -2.81 23.31
CA ILE A 179 -18.57 -2.33 22.01
C ILE A 179 -17.45 -1.48 21.44
N GLN A 180 -17.12 -1.74 20.18
CA GLN A 180 -16.08 -1.01 19.45
C GLN A 180 -16.61 -0.59 18.08
N VAL A 181 -16.34 0.65 17.72
CA VAL A 181 -16.56 1.20 16.38
C VAL A 181 -15.24 1.74 15.87
N GLN A 182 -14.90 1.41 14.63
CA GLN A 182 -13.65 1.83 14.03
C GLN A 182 -13.83 2.16 12.55
N LYS A 183 -13.17 3.22 12.13
CA LYS A 183 -12.85 3.50 10.73
C LYS A 183 -11.33 3.57 10.61
N ASN A 184 -10.76 2.71 9.78
CA ASN A 184 -9.33 2.73 9.50
C ASN A 184 -8.95 4.03 8.81
N GLN A 185 -7.81 4.61 9.21
CA GLN A 185 -7.25 5.75 8.50
C GLN A 185 -6.80 5.31 7.09
N PRO A 186 -7.07 6.13 6.06
CA PRO A 186 -6.57 5.86 4.72
C PRO A 186 -5.04 5.99 4.69
N VAL A 187 -4.41 5.31 3.73
CA VAL A 187 -2.97 5.44 3.47
C VAL A 187 -2.62 6.87 3.04
N GLY A 188 -3.50 7.49 2.25
CA GLY A 188 -3.42 8.88 1.85
C GLY A 188 -3.98 9.85 2.88
N GLU A 189 -4.55 10.95 2.40
CA GLU A 189 -5.24 11.96 3.20
C GLU A 189 -6.58 11.45 3.69
N GLY A 190 -6.95 11.79 4.93
CA GLY A 190 -8.28 11.53 5.44
C GLY A 190 -8.35 11.19 6.92
N LEU A 191 -9.55 10.90 7.34
CA LEU A 191 -9.93 10.71 8.74
C LEU A 191 -10.08 9.22 9.07
N GLY A 192 -9.42 8.80 10.15
CA GLY A 192 -9.66 7.56 10.86
C GLY A 192 -10.10 7.83 12.29
N TYR A 193 -10.87 6.93 12.85
CA TYR A 193 -11.30 7.01 14.25
C TYR A 193 -11.54 5.61 14.82
N SER A 194 -11.45 5.49 16.12
CA SER A 194 -11.97 4.36 16.88
C SER A 194 -12.57 4.84 18.20
N ALA A 195 -13.56 4.11 18.67
CA ALA A 195 -14.10 4.28 20.00
C ALA A 195 -14.41 2.89 20.56
N MET A 196 -13.94 2.63 21.77
CA MET A 196 -14.22 1.40 22.50
C MET A 196 -14.79 1.77 23.87
N VAL A 197 -15.91 1.12 24.21
CA VAL A 197 -16.52 1.18 25.54
C VAL A 197 -16.54 -0.24 26.08
N ALA A 198 -16.08 -0.42 27.30
CA ALA A 198 -16.20 -1.69 27.98
C ALA A 198 -16.74 -1.50 29.41
N ARG A 199 -17.57 -2.47 29.84
CA ARG A 199 -18.03 -2.65 31.21
C ARG A 199 -17.54 -4.00 31.68
N SER A 200 -16.93 -4.04 32.86
CA SER A 200 -16.49 -5.28 33.48
C SER A 200 -17.12 -5.41 34.88
N GLU A 201 -17.72 -6.56 35.14
CA GLU A 201 -18.15 -6.95 36.49
C GLU A 201 -17.03 -7.78 37.12
N LEU A 202 -16.40 -7.23 38.14
CA LEU A 202 -15.32 -7.82 38.91
C LEU A 202 -15.86 -8.30 40.25
N PRO A 203 -15.19 -9.24 40.94
CA PRO A 203 -15.57 -9.61 42.32
C PRO A 203 -15.58 -8.44 43.31
N SER A 204 -14.78 -7.43 43.04
CA SER A 204 -14.64 -6.20 43.82
C SER A 204 -15.67 -5.10 43.46
N GLY A 205 -16.38 -5.22 42.35
CA GLY A 205 -17.30 -4.21 41.84
C GLY A 205 -17.33 -4.05 40.36
N GLU A 206 -17.88 -2.95 39.87
CA GLU A 206 -17.97 -2.65 38.44
C GLU A 206 -16.84 -1.72 37.99
N ALA A 207 -16.29 -2.01 36.80
CA ALA A 207 -15.34 -1.16 36.11
C ALA A 207 -15.87 -0.77 34.72
N TYR A 208 -15.62 0.48 34.33
CA TYR A 208 -15.98 1.00 33.02
C TYR A 208 -14.73 1.57 32.35
N SER A 209 -14.61 1.41 31.04
CA SER A 209 -13.58 2.07 30.26
C SER A 209 -14.13 2.70 28.98
N LEU A 210 -13.59 3.85 28.61
CA LEU A 210 -13.90 4.58 27.39
C LEU A 210 -12.60 5.00 26.71
N ASN A 211 -12.40 4.58 25.47
CA ASN A 211 -11.16 4.80 24.73
C ASN A 211 -11.46 5.31 23.30
N PRO A 212 -11.82 6.58 23.10
CA PRO A 212 -11.90 7.17 21.78
C PRO A 212 -10.54 7.60 21.27
N MET A 213 -10.32 7.43 19.96
CA MET A 213 -9.16 7.90 19.20
C MET A 213 -9.65 8.55 17.92
N LEU A 214 -9.06 9.68 17.56
CA LEU A 214 -9.28 10.37 16.29
C LEU A 214 -7.94 10.66 15.64
N GLN A 215 -7.79 10.31 14.37
CA GLN A 215 -6.59 10.61 13.61
C GLN A 215 -6.94 11.24 12.26
N TYR A 216 -6.30 12.34 11.93
CA TYR A 216 -6.38 12.97 10.62
C TYR A 216 -5.01 12.93 9.95
N ASN A 217 -4.94 12.31 8.79
CA ASN A 217 -3.78 12.35 7.90
C ASN A 217 -3.97 13.50 6.93
N SER A 218 -3.18 14.57 7.06
CA SER A 218 -3.08 15.62 6.05
C SER A 218 -1.98 15.28 5.03
N PRO A 219 -1.81 16.02 3.94
CA PRO A 219 -0.66 15.86 3.06
C PRO A 219 0.69 16.06 3.78
N TYR A 220 0.72 16.88 4.84
CA TYR A 220 1.93 17.37 5.49
C TYR A 220 2.23 16.75 6.85
N ASN A 221 1.21 16.29 7.56
CA ASN A 221 1.34 15.78 8.92
C ASN A 221 0.25 14.79 9.28
N ILE A 222 0.43 14.14 10.42
CA ILE A 222 -0.57 13.34 11.10
C ILE A 222 -0.90 14.03 12.41
N LEU A 223 -2.17 14.32 12.60
CA LEU A 223 -2.72 14.80 13.86
C LEU A 223 -3.53 13.65 14.48
N ARG A 224 -3.22 13.28 15.72
CA ARG A 224 -3.92 12.21 16.44
C ARG A 224 -4.21 12.65 17.87
N GLY A 225 -5.45 12.43 18.31
CA GLY A 225 -5.91 12.59 19.67
C GLY A 225 -6.39 11.27 20.23
N ASP A 226 -5.90 10.90 21.39
CA ASP A 226 -6.34 9.74 22.17
C ASP A 226 -6.88 10.23 23.51
N TYR A 227 -7.99 9.67 23.93
CA TYR A 227 -8.52 9.84 25.27
C TYR A 227 -8.79 8.49 25.90
N HIS A 228 -8.41 8.33 27.14
CA HIS A 228 -8.61 7.12 27.89
C HIS A 228 -9.20 7.47 29.26
N GLN A 229 -10.33 6.87 29.57
CA GLN A 229 -10.98 6.98 30.87
C GLN A 229 -11.27 5.58 31.42
N THR A 230 -10.93 5.37 32.67
CA THR A 230 -11.31 4.19 33.44
C THR A 230 -11.99 4.63 34.73
N TYR A 231 -13.02 3.92 35.10
CA TYR A 231 -13.70 4.07 36.38
C TYR A 231 -13.75 2.69 37.04
N THR A 232 -13.27 2.59 38.26
CA THR A 232 -13.27 1.34 39.04
C THR A 232 -13.48 1.67 40.50
N GLU A 233 -14.51 1.12 41.13
CA GLU A 233 -14.79 1.24 42.58
C GLU A 233 -14.82 2.67 43.12
N GLY A 234 -15.40 3.61 42.35
CA GLY A 234 -15.45 5.02 42.74
C GLY A 234 -14.23 5.85 42.40
N ILE A 235 -13.18 5.24 41.81
CA ILE A 235 -11.99 5.93 41.39
C ILE A 235 -12.04 6.12 39.85
N SER A 236 -11.94 7.38 39.40
CA SER A 236 -11.79 7.73 37.98
C SER A 236 -10.34 8.03 37.67
N SER A 237 -9.84 7.45 36.58
CA SER A 237 -8.53 7.80 35.99
C SER A 237 -8.75 8.23 34.56
N GLU A 238 -8.21 9.39 34.19
CA GLU A 238 -8.37 9.99 32.88
C GLU A 238 -7.02 10.38 32.29
N SER A 239 -6.82 10.16 31.03
CA SER A 239 -5.68 10.67 30.29
C SER A 239 -6.07 11.12 28.89
N ALA A 240 -5.55 12.25 28.44
CA ALA A 240 -5.68 12.75 27.10
C ALA A 240 -4.30 12.98 26.49
N GLN A 241 -4.12 12.56 25.25
CA GLN A 241 -2.86 12.68 24.53
C GLN A 241 -3.12 13.25 23.15
N LEU A 242 -2.30 14.21 22.73
CA LEU A 242 -2.35 14.81 21.42
C LEU A 242 -1.00 14.63 20.75
N TYR A 243 -0.98 14.10 19.54
CA TYR A 243 0.20 13.85 18.73
C TYR A 243 0.11 14.66 17.45
N LEU A 244 1.18 15.38 17.15
CA LEU A 244 1.42 16.00 15.86
C LEU A 244 2.75 15.49 15.34
N SER A 245 2.75 14.88 14.16
CA SER A 245 3.96 14.34 13.55
C SER A 245 4.02 14.65 12.06
N GLY A 246 5.21 15.02 11.59
CA GLY A 246 5.50 15.34 10.20
C GLY A 246 6.97 15.20 9.92
N ALA A 247 7.37 15.46 8.69
CA ALA A 247 8.75 15.46 8.24
C ALA A 247 9.03 16.65 7.32
N VAL A 248 10.25 17.18 7.40
CA VAL A 248 10.81 18.06 6.40
C VAL A 248 11.77 17.22 5.57
N VAL A 249 11.63 17.25 4.25
CA VAL A 249 12.41 16.45 3.32
C VAL A 249 13.04 17.32 2.24
N TYR A 250 14.16 16.82 1.70
CA TYR A 250 14.82 17.45 0.56
C TYR A 250 15.12 16.39 -0.48
N ALA A 251 14.59 16.56 -1.69
CA ALA A 251 14.87 15.72 -2.85
C ALA A 251 14.71 16.52 -4.14
N GLY A 252 15.53 16.25 -5.14
CA GLY A 252 15.44 16.89 -6.46
C GLY A 252 15.52 18.41 -6.43
N ASN A 253 16.32 18.99 -5.51
CA ASN A 253 16.42 20.43 -5.23
C ASN A 253 15.13 21.09 -4.68
N VAL A 254 14.18 20.27 -4.21
CA VAL A 254 12.94 20.75 -3.61
C VAL A 254 12.91 20.41 -2.13
N VAL A 255 12.63 21.40 -1.29
CA VAL A 255 12.30 21.21 0.14
C VAL A 255 10.80 21.04 0.25
N GLY A 256 10.36 20.03 0.97
CA GLY A 256 8.95 19.77 1.19
C GLY A 256 8.60 19.39 2.61
N PHE A 257 7.33 19.56 2.93
CA PHE A 257 6.73 19.07 4.16
C PHE A 257 5.85 17.88 3.82
N MET A 258 5.93 16.83 4.62
CA MET A 258 5.13 15.63 4.41
C MET A 258 4.87 14.90 5.73
N ARG A 259 4.01 13.90 5.66
CA ARG A 259 3.79 12.96 6.78
C ARG A 259 5.11 12.30 7.19
N PRO A 260 5.22 11.76 8.41
CA PRO A 260 6.44 11.13 8.91
C PRO A 260 6.98 10.08 7.95
N VAL A 261 8.29 10.07 7.76
CA VAL A 261 9.01 9.08 6.97
C VAL A 261 9.63 8.06 7.92
N THR A 262 9.20 6.83 7.84
CA THR A 262 9.72 5.73 8.67
C THR A 262 10.72 4.84 7.94
N ASP A 263 10.63 4.80 6.61
CA ASP A 263 11.51 4.01 5.75
C ASP A 263 12.13 4.94 4.68
N SER A 264 11.68 4.92 3.45
CA SER A 264 12.11 5.81 2.37
C SER A 264 10.96 6.64 1.84
N PHE A 265 11.24 7.66 1.06
CA PHE A 265 10.23 8.53 0.47
C PHE A 265 10.51 8.81 -1.00
N SER A 266 9.52 9.33 -1.72
CA SER A 266 9.70 9.81 -3.08
C SER A 266 9.07 11.17 -3.29
N LEU A 267 9.72 11.98 -4.13
CA LEU A 267 9.14 13.15 -4.76
C LEU A 267 8.64 12.74 -6.14
N VAL A 268 7.39 13.02 -6.44
CA VAL A 268 6.78 12.85 -7.75
C VAL A 268 6.53 14.22 -8.35
N LYS A 269 6.97 14.42 -9.58
CA LYS A 269 6.74 15.63 -10.38
C LYS A 269 5.93 15.28 -11.62
N VAL A 270 4.83 16.02 -11.86
CA VAL A 270 4.01 15.91 -13.07
C VAL A 270 3.90 17.29 -13.70
N GLU A 271 4.93 17.70 -14.43
CA GLU A 271 5.07 19.06 -14.94
C GLU A 271 4.57 20.10 -13.90
N ASP A 272 3.89 21.16 -14.30
CA ASP A 272 3.23 22.09 -13.37
C ASP A 272 1.70 21.84 -13.27
N ILE A 273 1.29 20.56 -13.30
CA ILE A 273 -0.12 20.18 -13.27
C ILE A 273 -0.53 19.88 -11.81
N GLU A 274 -1.46 20.68 -11.30
CA GLU A 274 -2.02 20.56 -9.96
C GLU A 274 -3.12 19.52 -9.91
N GLY A 275 -3.25 18.85 -8.75
CA GLY A 275 -4.38 17.98 -8.43
C GLY A 275 -4.29 16.56 -8.97
N VAL A 276 -3.21 16.19 -9.67
CA VAL A 276 -3.01 14.84 -10.21
C VAL A 276 -2.85 13.85 -9.05
N ARG A 277 -3.72 12.86 -8.98
CA ARG A 277 -3.65 11.79 -7.98
C ARG A 277 -2.44 10.91 -8.21
N VAL A 278 -1.70 10.66 -7.15
CA VAL A 278 -0.51 9.81 -7.13
C VAL A 278 -0.79 8.57 -6.29
N TYR A 279 -0.40 7.43 -6.82
CA TYR A 279 -0.61 6.12 -6.20
C TYR A 279 0.73 5.45 -5.90
N ASN A 280 0.79 4.73 -4.78
CA ASN A 280 1.82 3.74 -4.48
C ASN A 280 1.12 2.37 -4.42
N SER A 281 1.53 1.44 -5.30
CA SER A 281 0.95 0.09 -5.37
C SER A 281 -0.59 0.10 -5.43
N ASN A 282 -1.16 0.97 -6.30
CA ASN A 282 -2.60 1.18 -6.51
C ASN A 282 -3.37 1.82 -5.34
N GLN A 283 -2.69 2.33 -4.33
CA GLN A 283 -3.30 3.08 -3.23
C GLN A 283 -3.02 4.57 -3.40
N GLU A 284 -4.05 5.41 -3.39
CA GLU A 284 -3.89 6.86 -3.45
C GLU A 284 -3.14 7.35 -2.20
N VAL A 285 -2.00 8.00 -2.41
CA VAL A 285 -1.13 8.46 -1.32
C VAL A 285 -1.07 9.98 -1.22
N GLY A 286 -1.45 10.68 -2.28
CA GLY A 286 -1.47 12.14 -2.34
C GLY A 286 -1.83 12.67 -3.70
N ARG A 287 -1.74 14.00 -3.84
CA ARG A 287 -1.98 14.74 -5.10
C ARG A 287 -0.90 15.77 -5.30
N THR A 288 -0.64 16.12 -6.57
CA THR A 288 0.28 17.19 -6.91
C THR A 288 -0.25 18.56 -6.47
N ASN A 289 0.65 19.40 -5.97
CA ASN A 289 0.37 20.80 -5.63
C ASN A 289 0.41 21.70 -6.88
N SER A 290 0.28 23.01 -6.68
CA SER A 290 0.34 24.02 -7.76
C SER A 290 1.64 24.05 -8.58
N SER A 291 2.71 23.45 -8.06
CA SER A 291 3.97 23.25 -8.78
C SER A 291 4.09 21.85 -9.38
N GLY A 292 3.02 21.08 -9.49
CA GLY A 292 3.03 19.72 -10.02
C GLY A 292 3.79 18.70 -9.15
N VAL A 293 4.03 18.98 -7.85
CA VAL A 293 4.83 18.15 -6.96
C VAL A 293 3.96 17.45 -5.92
N ALA A 294 4.19 16.17 -5.72
CA ALA A 294 3.66 15.38 -4.62
C ALA A 294 4.77 14.63 -3.89
N PHE A 295 4.65 14.49 -2.57
CA PHE A 295 5.55 13.67 -1.78
C PHE A 295 4.87 12.39 -1.31
N ILE A 296 5.55 11.27 -1.49
CA ILE A 296 5.08 9.93 -1.10
C ILE A 296 5.88 9.48 0.12
N PRO A 297 5.27 9.37 1.32
CA PRO A 297 5.93 8.83 2.50
C PRO A 297 5.97 7.29 2.44
N ASN A 298 6.90 6.72 3.17
CA ASN A 298 6.94 5.30 3.53
C ASN A 298 6.92 4.34 2.32
N MET A 299 7.90 4.53 1.45
CA MET A 299 8.22 3.57 0.40
C MET A 299 9.07 2.43 0.98
N ASN A 300 8.85 1.21 0.50
CA ASN A 300 9.63 0.05 0.93
C ASN A 300 11.05 0.14 0.36
N SER A 301 12.04 0.23 1.26
CA SER A 301 13.45 0.24 0.86
C SER A 301 13.88 -1.09 0.27
N TYR A 302 14.74 -1.05 -0.76
CA TYR A 302 15.30 -2.21 -1.46
C TYR A 302 14.28 -3.11 -2.17
N TYR A 303 13.00 -2.73 -2.18
CA TYR A 303 11.94 -3.40 -2.92
C TYR A 303 11.44 -2.50 -4.05
N GLU A 304 10.93 -3.13 -5.09
CA GLU A 304 10.30 -2.43 -6.19
C GLU A 304 8.94 -1.86 -5.75
N ASN A 305 8.81 -0.53 -5.83
CA ASN A 305 7.58 0.18 -5.56
C ASN A 305 7.02 0.69 -6.88
N GLN A 306 5.78 0.36 -7.19
CA GLN A 306 5.09 0.88 -8.36
C GLN A 306 4.44 2.22 -8.00
N ILE A 307 4.95 3.30 -8.59
CA ILE A 307 4.38 4.63 -8.47
C ILE A 307 3.64 4.96 -9.76
N SER A 308 2.40 5.38 -9.64
CA SER A 308 1.57 5.71 -10.79
C SER A 308 0.77 6.98 -10.55
N ILE A 309 0.33 7.58 -11.65
CA ILE A 309 -0.54 8.76 -11.66
C ILE A 309 -1.86 8.41 -12.34
N ASN A 310 -2.90 9.19 -12.04
CA ASN A 310 -4.17 9.07 -12.75
C ASN A 310 -4.14 9.96 -14.00
N ASP A 311 -4.11 9.34 -15.16
CA ASP A 311 -4.15 10.02 -16.47
C ASP A 311 -5.38 10.90 -16.68
N LYS A 312 -6.52 10.54 -16.04
CA LYS A 312 -7.77 11.30 -16.12
C LYS A 312 -7.73 12.65 -15.38
N ASP A 313 -6.75 12.84 -14.52
CA ASP A 313 -6.55 14.11 -13.81
C ASP A 313 -5.65 15.06 -14.58
N VAL A 314 -5.02 14.58 -15.66
CA VAL A 314 -4.19 15.39 -16.56
C VAL A 314 -5.10 15.99 -17.65
N PRO A 315 -5.00 17.29 -17.96
CA PRO A 315 -5.80 17.90 -19.01
C PRO A 315 -5.60 17.22 -20.37
N MET A 316 -6.65 17.18 -21.19
CA MET A 316 -6.64 16.47 -22.48
C MET A 316 -5.65 17.05 -23.50
N ASP A 317 -5.21 18.28 -23.30
CA ASP A 317 -4.21 18.93 -24.13
C ASP A 317 -2.76 18.55 -23.75
N TYR A 318 -2.58 17.54 -22.89
CA TYR A 318 -1.27 17.00 -22.54
C TYR A 318 -1.13 15.54 -22.96
N SER A 319 0.04 15.19 -23.48
CA SER A 319 0.49 13.83 -23.72
C SER A 319 1.43 13.40 -22.60
N LEU A 320 1.20 12.23 -22.02
CA LEU A 320 2.05 11.63 -20.97
C LEU A 320 3.03 10.63 -21.60
N SER A 321 4.29 10.68 -21.18
CA SER A 321 5.30 9.69 -21.58
C SER A 321 5.07 8.33 -20.91
N SER A 322 4.63 8.33 -19.65
CA SER A 322 4.27 7.15 -18.88
C SER A 322 3.24 7.52 -17.82
N VAL A 323 2.51 6.54 -17.32
CA VAL A 323 1.55 6.67 -16.21
C VAL A 323 1.97 5.87 -14.98
N ALA A 324 3.03 5.09 -15.10
CA ALA A 324 3.55 4.26 -14.01
C ALA A 324 5.07 4.10 -14.13
N GLU A 325 5.75 4.21 -13.01
CA GLU A 325 7.19 4.05 -12.87
C GLU A 325 7.51 3.12 -11.69
N PHE A 326 8.65 2.43 -11.77
CA PHE A 326 9.10 1.52 -10.74
C PHE A 326 10.40 2.02 -10.12
N VAL A 327 10.45 2.05 -8.78
CA VAL A 327 11.61 2.53 -8.05
C VAL A 327 11.91 1.69 -6.82
N SER A 328 13.21 1.46 -6.58
CA SER A 328 13.70 0.70 -5.43
C SER A 328 14.66 1.59 -4.62
N PRO A 329 14.16 2.42 -3.70
CA PRO A 329 15.00 3.35 -2.95
C PRO A 329 15.86 2.61 -1.92
N PRO A 330 17.06 3.09 -1.61
CA PRO A 330 17.80 2.68 -0.43
C PRO A 330 17.09 3.10 0.87
N PHE A 331 17.43 2.46 1.98
CA PHE A 331 16.88 2.79 3.29
C PHE A 331 17.14 4.25 3.68
N ARG A 332 16.12 4.94 4.17
CA ARG A 332 16.13 6.36 4.58
C ARG A 332 16.60 7.32 3.49
N SER A 333 16.31 7.01 2.24
CA SER A 333 16.63 7.86 1.11
C SER A 333 15.39 8.47 0.46
N GLY A 334 15.60 9.55 -0.29
CA GLY A 334 14.59 10.17 -1.16
C GLY A 334 14.85 9.81 -2.62
N SER A 335 13.82 9.37 -3.32
CA SER A 335 13.82 9.20 -4.78
C SER A 335 13.08 10.37 -5.44
N CYS A 336 13.41 10.66 -6.69
CA CYS A 336 12.67 11.62 -7.50
C CYS A 336 12.18 10.94 -8.78
N ILE A 337 10.89 11.06 -9.05
CA ILE A 337 10.22 10.46 -10.21
C ILE A 337 9.54 11.59 -10.97
N VAL A 338 9.79 11.66 -12.27
CA VAL A 338 9.18 12.66 -13.16
C VAL A 338 8.30 11.96 -14.17
N PHE A 339 7.02 12.29 -14.16
CA PHE A 339 6.09 11.96 -15.25
C PHE A 339 6.07 13.13 -16.22
N GLU A 340 6.75 12.95 -17.34
CA GLU A 340 6.78 13.99 -18.37
C GLU A 340 5.40 14.15 -19.00
N ALA A 341 4.83 15.34 -18.86
CA ALA A 341 3.60 15.76 -19.52
C ALA A 341 3.93 16.85 -20.52
N ARG A 342 3.64 16.62 -21.79
CA ARG A 342 3.91 17.57 -22.86
C ARG A 342 2.60 18.06 -23.45
N ARG A 343 2.47 19.36 -23.56
CA ARG A 343 1.28 19.97 -24.13
C ARG A 343 1.17 19.66 -25.62
N LEU A 344 0.02 19.13 -26.01
CA LEU A 344 -0.33 18.84 -27.40
C LEU A 344 -0.82 20.09 -28.12
N GLN A 345 -0.53 20.14 -29.40
CA GLN A 345 -1.04 21.10 -30.34
C GLN A 345 -1.60 20.34 -31.53
N TYR A 346 -2.80 20.65 -31.93
CA TYR A 346 -3.45 20.06 -33.11
C TYR A 346 -3.39 21.07 -34.25
N ILE A 347 -2.84 20.63 -35.38
CA ILE A 347 -2.77 21.44 -36.59
C ILE A 347 -3.81 20.87 -37.54
N THR A 348 -4.76 21.72 -37.95
CA THR A 348 -5.88 21.35 -38.79
C THR A 348 -5.93 22.24 -40.02
N GLY A 349 -6.61 21.79 -41.05
CA GLY A 349 -6.83 22.58 -42.27
C GLY A 349 -7.56 21.80 -43.36
N MET A 350 -7.79 22.42 -44.50
CA MET A 350 -8.39 21.81 -45.67
C MET A 350 -7.41 21.86 -46.86
N LEU A 351 -7.01 20.67 -47.33
CA LEU A 351 -6.09 20.55 -48.45
C LEU A 351 -6.84 20.55 -49.80
N LYS A 352 -6.46 21.47 -50.70
CA LYS A 352 -7.05 21.61 -52.02
C LYS A 352 -5.97 21.51 -53.09
N LEU A 353 -6.28 20.85 -54.19
CA LEU A 353 -5.45 20.81 -55.40
C LEU A 353 -6.00 21.79 -56.45
N ASN A 354 -5.16 22.69 -56.88
CA ASN A 354 -5.43 23.53 -58.04
C ASN A 354 -4.75 22.95 -59.29
N SER A 355 -5.52 22.37 -60.18
CA SER A 355 -5.00 21.78 -61.44
C SER A 355 -4.98 22.79 -62.58
N GLY A 356 -5.19 24.08 -62.30
CA GLY A 356 -5.30 25.14 -63.28
C GLY A 356 -6.68 25.24 -63.97
N ALA A 357 -7.46 24.17 -64.02
CA ALA A 357 -8.82 24.14 -64.53
C ALA A 357 -9.87 24.09 -63.42
N TYR A 358 -9.55 23.45 -62.30
CA TYR A 358 -10.46 23.25 -61.19
C TYR A 358 -9.70 23.27 -59.86
N LEU A 359 -10.35 23.79 -58.80
CA LEU A 359 -9.93 23.72 -57.43
C LEU A 359 -10.73 22.58 -56.75
N GLU A 360 -10.08 21.48 -56.45
CA GLU A 360 -10.71 20.31 -55.87
C GLU A 360 -10.13 19.96 -54.48
N PRO A 361 -10.95 19.49 -53.51
CA PRO A 361 -10.42 18.99 -52.25
C PRO A 361 -9.60 17.71 -52.50
N ALA A 362 -8.42 17.63 -51.89
CA ALA A 362 -7.56 16.46 -51.95
C ALA A 362 -8.00 15.44 -50.87
N GLU A 363 -9.04 14.66 -51.21
CA GLU A 363 -9.66 13.70 -50.27
C GLU A 363 -8.90 12.39 -50.22
N TYR A 364 -8.79 11.80 -49.01
CA TYR A 364 -8.27 10.46 -48.73
C TYR A 364 -6.87 10.21 -49.28
N VAL A 365 -6.01 11.23 -49.21
CA VAL A 365 -4.60 11.12 -49.59
C VAL A 365 -3.70 11.08 -48.36
N GLU A 366 -2.54 10.44 -48.54
CA GLU A 366 -1.47 10.48 -47.57
C GLU A 366 -0.55 11.65 -47.89
N VAL A 367 -0.46 12.59 -46.97
CA VAL A 367 0.38 13.78 -47.08
C VAL A 367 1.70 13.54 -46.38
N LYS A 368 2.81 13.83 -47.01
CA LYS A 368 4.18 13.68 -46.50
C LYS A 368 4.77 15.07 -46.25
N MET A 369 5.18 15.33 -45.03
CA MET A 369 5.80 16.58 -44.61
C MET A 369 7.22 16.33 -44.11
N LYS A 370 8.20 17.05 -44.62
CA LYS A 370 9.59 16.94 -44.21
C LYS A 370 9.88 17.86 -43.04
N VAL A 371 10.30 17.27 -41.89
CA VAL A 371 10.65 17.99 -40.66
C VAL A 371 12.11 17.63 -40.28
N GLY A 372 13.05 18.50 -40.67
CA GLY A 372 14.48 18.19 -40.55
C GLY A 372 14.86 16.96 -41.40
N ASP A 373 15.45 15.95 -40.73
CA ASP A 373 15.83 14.70 -41.39
C ASP A 373 14.73 13.62 -41.34
N LYS A 374 13.59 13.93 -40.73
CA LYS A 374 12.46 12.99 -40.58
C LYS A 374 11.31 13.38 -41.52
N GLU A 375 10.56 12.38 -41.94
CA GLU A 375 9.31 12.57 -42.71
C GLU A 375 8.13 12.19 -41.80
N ILE A 376 7.15 13.07 -41.71
CA ILE A 376 5.90 12.87 -41.02
C ILE A 376 4.81 12.65 -42.06
N THR A 377 3.95 11.67 -41.84
CA THR A 377 2.81 11.39 -42.71
C THR A 377 1.50 11.59 -41.97
N PHE A 378 0.51 12.17 -42.62
CA PHE A 378 -0.84 12.34 -42.12
C PHE A 378 -1.87 12.19 -43.23
N PRO A 379 -3.06 11.60 -42.95
CA PRO A 379 -4.09 11.44 -43.97
C PRO A 379 -4.96 12.69 -44.09
N THR A 380 -5.61 12.85 -45.26
CA THR A 380 -6.74 13.73 -45.41
C THR A 380 -8.05 12.96 -45.38
N GLY A 381 -9.11 13.58 -44.86
CA GLY A 381 -10.45 13.04 -44.80
C GLY A 381 -11.32 13.56 -45.97
N ARG A 382 -12.64 13.47 -45.76
CA ARG A 382 -13.66 13.99 -46.69
C ARG A 382 -13.56 15.50 -46.79
N GLY A 383 -13.65 16.06 -47.99
CA GLY A 383 -13.49 17.49 -48.21
C GLY A 383 -12.05 17.98 -48.16
N GLY A 384 -11.06 17.06 -48.04
CA GLY A 384 -9.65 17.42 -47.92
C GLY A 384 -9.23 17.85 -46.50
N GLU A 385 -10.10 17.63 -45.50
CA GLU A 385 -9.76 17.91 -44.08
C GLU A 385 -8.54 17.11 -43.62
N PHE A 386 -7.61 17.77 -42.97
CA PHE A 386 -6.49 17.11 -42.33
C PHE A 386 -6.33 17.57 -40.88
N SER A 387 -5.80 16.66 -40.06
CA SER A 387 -5.39 16.94 -38.68
C SER A 387 -4.19 16.11 -38.31
N PHE A 388 -3.20 16.71 -37.66
CA PHE A 388 -2.08 15.99 -37.07
C PHE A 388 -1.67 16.63 -35.76
N GLU A 389 -1.09 15.78 -34.90
CA GLU A 389 -0.65 16.20 -33.58
C GLU A 389 0.77 16.74 -33.64
N ASN A 390 1.01 17.80 -32.88
CA ASN A 390 2.31 18.38 -32.62
C ASN A 390 2.52 18.47 -31.09
N LEU A 391 3.75 18.35 -30.66
CA LEU A 391 4.12 18.69 -29.29
C LEU A 391 4.56 20.15 -29.26
N ILE A 392 3.90 20.97 -28.45
CA ILE A 392 4.38 22.34 -28.23
C ILE A 392 5.80 22.20 -27.67
N PRO A 393 6.81 22.89 -28.30
CA PRO A 393 8.14 22.93 -27.73
C PRO A 393 7.97 23.50 -26.32
N GLY A 394 8.08 22.65 -25.28
CA GLY A 394 8.10 23.14 -23.92
C GLY A 394 9.20 24.21 -23.84
N GLU A 395 8.96 25.28 -23.13
CA GLU A 395 10.04 26.06 -22.56
C GLU A 395 10.94 25.02 -21.93
N GLN A 396 12.16 24.87 -22.46
CA GLN A 396 13.11 23.83 -22.02
C GLN A 396 13.12 23.89 -20.49
N GLY A 397 12.54 22.88 -19.85
CA GLY A 397 12.35 22.85 -18.42
C GLY A 397 13.64 23.31 -17.76
N GLN A 398 13.54 24.28 -16.89
CA GLN A 398 14.69 24.90 -16.25
C GLN A 398 15.65 23.80 -15.77
N PRO A 399 16.97 23.97 -15.87
CA PRO A 399 17.96 22.95 -15.56
C PRO A 399 17.93 22.47 -14.10
N GLU A 400 16.99 22.95 -13.31
CA GLU A 400 16.83 22.63 -11.87
C GLU A 400 16.41 21.17 -11.60
N HIS A 401 15.93 20.42 -12.59
CA HIS A 401 15.47 19.04 -12.38
C HIS A 401 16.45 17.96 -12.86
N ARG A 402 17.70 18.31 -13.16
CA ARG A 402 18.73 17.35 -13.62
C ARG A 402 19.07 16.19 -12.65
N ASN A 403 18.62 16.29 -11.41
CA ASN A 403 18.89 15.27 -10.38
C ASN A 403 17.72 14.30 -10.15
N CYS A 404 16.59 14.48 -10.85
CA CYS A 404 15.52 13.51 -10.87
C CYS A 404 15.77 12.52 -12.02
N SER A 405 15.72 11.24 -11.78
CA SER A 405 15.82 10.22 -12.81
C SER A 405 14.60 10.33 -13.74
N SER A 406 14.72 11.09 -14.79
CA SER A 406 13.83 10.99 -15.93
C SER A 406 14.31 9.80 -16.76
N LEU A 407 13.51 8.75 -16.83
CA LEU A 407 13.66 7.72 -17.83
C LEU A 407 13.22 8.33 -19.15
N THR A 408 14.12 9.05 -19.80
CA THR A 408 13.90 9.61 -21.14
C THR A 408 13.69 8.48 -22.12
N ARG A 409 12.44 8.25 -22.50
CA ARG A 409 12.09 7.38 -23.62
C ARG A 409 12.61 8.06 -24.89
N LYS A 410 13.46 7.38 -25.65
CA LYS A 410 14.11 7.90 -26.88
C LYS A 410 13.19 8.08 -28.09
N ASP A 411 11.93 7.71 -28.00
CA ASP A 411 10.99 7.76 -29.13
C ASP A 411 10.05 8.96 -29.01
N ILE A 412 10.58 10.15 -29.24
CA ILE A 412 9.78 11.36 -29.29
C ILE A 412 9.50 11.68 -30.76
N SER A 413 8.22 11.83 -31.11
CA SER A 413 7.80 12.44 -32.36
C SER A 413 8.52 13.79 -32.55
N PRO A 414 8.98 14.14 -33.75
CA PRO A 414 9.68 15.40 -33.96
C PRO A 414 8.79 16.57 -33.59
N VAL A 415 9.32 17.48 -32.78
CA VAL A 415 8.64 18.73 -32.46
C VAL A 415 8.62 19.63 -33.69
N ILE A 416 7.44 19.99 -34.15
CA ILE A 416 7.24 20.87 -35.28
C ILE A 416 7.21 22.30 -34.75
N LYS A 417 8.22 23.09 -35.09
CA LYS A 417 8.29 24.53 -34.73
C LYS A 417 7.50 25.38 -35.74
N ALA A 418 7.22 26.62 -35.37
CA ALA A 418 6.73 27.59 -36.36
C ALA A 418 7.71 27.70 -37.53
N GLY A 419 7.21 27.69 -38.76
CA GLY A 419 8.06 27.71 -39.95
C GLY A 419 7.38 27.20 -41.21
N ARG A 420 8.19 27.07 -42.25
CA ARG A 420 7.76 26.50 -43.53
C ARG A 420 8.28 25.08 -43.68
N TYR A 421 7.40 24.18 -44.11
CA TYR A 421 7.70 22.77 -44.25
C TYR A 421 7.33 22.29 -45.65
N THR A 422 8.29 21.77 -46.37
CA THR A 422 8.03 21.19 -47.70
C THR A 422 7.17 19.94 -47.52
N THR A 423 6.00 19.99 -48.15
CA THR A 423 4.94 19.00 -48.03
C THR A 423 4.56 18.50 -49.40
N SER A 424 4.30 17.19 -49.55
CA SER A 424 3.95 16.59 -50.84
C SER A 424 2.86 15.54 -50.67
N PHE A 425 2.07 15.37 -51.73
CA PHE A 425 1.08 14.29 -51.83
C PHE A 425 0.82 13.94 -53.29
N GLU A 426 0.21 12.80 -53.53
CA GLU A 426 -0.26 12.37 -54.85
C GLU A 426 -1.79 12.26 -54.85
N TYR A 427 -2.47 12.90 -55.79
CA TYR A 427 -3.90 12.80 -55.92
C TYR A 427 -4.30 12.67 -57.42
N LYS A 428 -5.05 11.59 -57.74
CA LYS A 428 -5.47 11.27 -59.13
C LYS A 428 -4.30 11.26 -60.16
N GLY A 429 -3.11 10.78 -59.71
CA GLY A 429 -1.92 10.72 -60.57
C GLY A 429 -1.16 12.04 -60.71
N ILE A 430 -1.59 13.09 -60.07
CA ILE A 430 -0.89 14.39 -60.01
C ILE A 430 -0.07 14.46 -58.74
N GLN A 431 1.22 14.59 -58.86
CA GLN A 431 2.10 14.86 -57.73
C GLN A 431 2.13 16.35 -57.44
N CYS A 432 1.90 16.71 -56.18
CA CYS A 432 1.90 18.10 -55.76
C CYS A 432 2.88 18.32 -54.61
N THR A 433 3.67 19.38 -54.66
CA THR A 433 4.61 19.79 -53.62
C THR A 433 4.36 21.26 -53.30
N PHE A 434 4.24 21.59 -52.05
CA PHE A 434 3.96 22.93 -51.54
C PHE A 434 4.58 23.17 -50.17
N ASP A 435 4.63 24.41 -49.74
CA ASP A 435 5.10 24.76 -48.41
C ASP A 435 3.92 24.93 -47.45
N LEU A 436 3.85 24.08 -46.41
CA LEU A 436 2.92 24.22 -45.30
C LEU A 436 3.52 25.22 -44.30
N VAL A 437 2.83 26.32 -44.03
CA VAL A 437 3.29 27.34 -43.09
C VAL A 437 2.59 27.19 -41.76
N ILE A 438 3.36 26.87 -40.72
CA ILE A 438 2.86 26.74 -39.35
C ILE A 438 3.18 28.02 -38.59
N PRO A 439 2.17 28.76 -38.08
CA PRO A 439 2.38 30.01 -37.36
C PRO A 439 2.93 29.77 -35.95
N GLU A 440 3.60 30.79 -35.42
CA GLU A 440 4.00 30.78 -34.01
C GLU A 440 2.81 31.16 -33.12
N THR A 441 2.25 30.19 -32.40
CA THR A 441 1.12 30.41 -31.50
C THR A 441 1.18 29.40 -30.35
N LYS A 442 0.56 29.77 -29.22
CA LYS A 442 0.39 28.88 -28.02
C LYS A 442 -1.00 28.24 -27.98
N GLU A 443 -1.81 28.44 -29.03
CA GLU A 443 -3.14 27.83 -29.09
C GLU A 443 -3.04 26.31 -29.21
N THR A 444 -3.96 25.60 -28.58
CA THR A 444 -4.04 24.14 -28.65
C THR A 444 -4.47 23.63 -30.01
N ILE A 445 -5.29 24.41 -30.74
CA ILE A 445 -5.74 24.10 -32.08
C ILE A 445 -5.29 25.22 -33.01
N ILE A 446 -4.52 24.87 -34.02
CA ILE A 446 -4.10 25.79 -35.09
C ILE A 446 -4.89 25.41 -36.35
N ASP A 447 -5.83 26.24 -36.73
CA ASP A 447 -6.53 26.07 -37.99
C ASP A 447 -5.79 26.86 -39.08
N LEU A 448 -5.23 26.13 -40.05
CA LEU A 448 -4.52 26.72 -41.20
C LEU A 448 -5.49 27.13 -42.31
N GLY A 449 -6.79 26.86 -42.16
CA GLY A 449 -7.80 27.12 -43.15
C GLY A 449 -7.57 26.35 -44.46
N ASP A 450 -7.86 26.99 -45.59
CA ASP A 450 -7.67 26.43 -46.94
C ASP A 450 -6.18 26.44 -47.34
N VAL A 451 -5.57 25.29 -47.47
CA VAL A 451 -4.21 25.09 -47.96
C VAL A 451 -4.28 24.59 -49.39
N THR A 452 -3.78 25.40 -50.33
CA THR A 452 -3.85 25.07 -51.76
C THR A 452 -2.47 24.64 -52.25
N CYS A 453 -2.43 23.52 -52.94
CA CYS A 453 -1.26 23.10 -53.71
C CYS A 453 -1.51 23.30 -55.21
N GLU A 454 -0.57 23.96 -55.89
CA GLU A 454 -0.62 24.13 -57.34
C GLU A 454 0.02 22.93 -58.03
N GLY A 455 -0.79 22.11 -58.70
CA GLY A 455 -0.33 20.92 -59.41
C GLY A 455 0.43 21.33 -60.68
N GLY A 456 1.74 21.17 -60.65
CA GLY A 456 2.53 21.25 -61.87
C GLY A 456 2.28 20.02 -62.73
N ILE A 457 1.71 20.20 -63.94
CA ILE A 457 1.67 19.13 -64.95
C ILE A 457 3.11 18.87 -65.34
N SER A 458 3.69 17.77 -64.85
CA SER A 458 4.96 17.26 -65.41
C SER A 458 4.69 16.84 -66.84
N GLN A 459 5.04 17.70 -67.80
CA GLN A 459 5.16 17.27 -69.19
C GLN A 459 6.21 16.17 -69.26
N LYS A 460 5.77 14.95 -69.64
CA LYS A 460 6.67 13.90 -70.12
C LYS A 460 7.21 14.29 -71.50
#